data_a6d1e7052052ad58d9c19801b8a64010
#
_entry.id   a6d1e7052052ad58d9c19801b8a64010
#
_cell.length_a   1.000
_cell.length_b   1.000
_cell.length_c   1.000
_cell.angle_alpha   90.00
_cell.angle_beta   90.00
_cell.angle_gamma   90.00
#
_symmetry.space_group_name_H-M   'P 1'
#
loop_
_entity.id
_entity.type
_entity.pdbx_description
1 polymer ?
#
loop_
_entity_poly.entity_id
_entity_poly.type
_entity_poly.pdbx_seq_one_letter_code
_entity_poly.pdbx_strand_id
1 'polypeptide(L)'
;GILLEFATWISNKSAWAESFGFKDLAIGFAASLREEIDFQIEARNMMQVTNMMRKTVLKVNIPRVYLDYSNANILVMDYIDGKSVANASAVFEKFNIDRHEFAQNVLYAFLEQALVSGIFHADPHPGNIYVENRKGMITLLDFGAVGRLAERQQEGLKLFLVGIHQNNVGILVDGITLLVENADEVERERIEQAVSQVLLKISYVDRVPTDELIYSIFWIVREFGLRFYPSVSVALRAIVTLDGTLRII
;
A
#
# COMPACT_ATOMS: atom_id res chain seq x y z
N GLY A 1 -25.01 0.43 -16.56
CA GLY A 1 -25.71 1.15 -15.50
C GLY A 1 -25.60 2.66 -15.67
N ILE A 2 -26.28 3.42 -14.85
CA ILE A 2 -26.48 4.89 -14.93
C ILE A 2 -25.19 5.69 -15.20
N LEU A 3 -24.09 5.32 -14.57
CA LEU A 3 -22.77 5.97 -14.77
C LEU A 3 -22.24 5.84 -16.21
N LEU A 4 -22.37 4.67 -16.82
CA LEU A 4 -21.94 4.43 -18.20
C LEU A 4 -22.85 5.13 -19.21
N GLU A 5 -24.16 5.17 -18.96
CA GLU A 5 -25.12 5.90 -19.79
C GLU A 5 -24.88 7.41 -19.72
N PHE A 6 -24.58 7.93 -18.52
CA PHE A 6 -24.27 9.34 -18.30
C PHE A 6 -22.91 9.72 -18.94
N ALA A 7 -21.90 8.90 -18.80
CA ALA A 7 -20.59 9.13 -19.44
C ALA A 7 -20.69 9.08 -20.97
N THR A 8 -21.46 8.15 -21.52
CA THR A 8 -21.71 8.05 -22.96
C THR A 8 -22.49 9.25 -23.47
N TRP A 9 -23.48 9.72 -22.71
CA TRP A 9 -24.25 10.90 -23.06
C TRP A 9 -23.40 12.18 -23.08
N ILE A 10 -22.50 12.37 -22.08
CA ILE A 10 -21.57 13.51 -22.05
C ILE A 10 -20.57 13.45 -23.20
N SER A 11 -19.96 12.27 -23.45
CA SER A 11 -18.98 12.08 -24.53
C SER A 11 -19.60 12.38 -25.91
N ASN A 12 -20.86 12.02 -26.12
CA ASN A 12 -21.55 12.30 -27.38
C ASN A 12 -21.98 13.76 -27.57
N LYS A 13 -22.00 14.55 -26.49
CA LYS A 13 -22.41 15.97 -26.54
C LYS A 13 -21.26 16.98 -26.45
N SER A 14 -20.06 16.54 -26.10
CA SER A 14 -18.93 17.43 -25.89
C SER A 14 -17.64 16.86 -26.50
N ALA A 15 -17.16 17.51 -27.55
CA ALA A 15 -15.85 17.18 -28.15
C ALA A 15 -14.69 17.22 -27.13
N TRP A 16 -14.83 18.02 -26.08
CA TRP A 16 -13.89 18.07 -24.97
C TRP A 16 -13.90 16.75 -24.15
N ALA A 17 -15.06 16.20 -23.82
CA ALA A 17 -15.19 14.97 -23.07
C ALA A 17 -14.72 13.75 -23.89
N GLU A 18 -14.89 13.78 -25.20
CA GLU A 18 -14.37 12.76 -26.13
C GLU A 18 -12.84 12.80 -26.18
N SER A 19 -12.23 13.97 -26.28
CA SER A 19 -10.77 14.15 -26.33
C SER A 19 -10.06 13.74 -25.01
N PHE A 20 -10.75 13.81 -23.88
CA PHE A 20 -10.26 13.36 -22.56
C PHE A 20 -10.52 11.88 -22.25
N GLY A 21 -11.11 11.12 -23.17
CA GLY A 21 -11.40 9.70 -22.94
C GLY A 21 -12.37 9.44 -21.78
N PHE A 22 -13.30 10.36 -21.53
CA PHE A 22 -14.22 10.30 -20.36
C PHE A 22 -15.04 9.01 -20.31
N LYS A 23 -15.34 8.43 -21.47
CA LYS A 23 -16.00 7.13 -21.58
C LYS A 23 -15.12 5.99 -21.09
N ASP A 24 -13.85 5.99 -21.46
CA ASP A 24 -12.90 4.93 -21.06
C ASP A 24 -12.56 5.04 -19.55
N LEU A 25 -12.46 6.27 -19.03
CA LEU A 25 -12.35 6.52 -17.60
C LEU A 25 -13.57 6.00 -16.83
N ALA A 26 -14.77 6.25 -17.33
CA ALA A 26 -16.01 5.77 -16.70
C ALA A 26 -16.16 4.23 -16.78
N ILE A 27 -15.71 3.62 -17.88
CA ILE A 27 -15.67 2.15 -18.04
C ILE A 27 -14.65 1.56 -17.05
N GLY A 28 -13.45 2.12 -16.98
CA GLY A 28 -12.41 1.70 -16.04
C GLY A 28 -12.87 1.83 -14.58
N PHE A 29 -13.47 2.97 -14.22
CA PHE A 29 -14.03 3.20 -12.89
C PHE A 29 -15.17 2.24 -12.56
N ALA A 30 -16.08 1.98 -13.50
CA ALA A 30 -17.18 1.02 -13.30
C ALA A 30 -16.68 -0.43 -13.19
N ALA A 31 -15.58 -0.78 -13.87
CA ALA A 31 -14.92 -2.08 -13.72
C ALA A 31 -14.28 -2.20 -12.32
N SER A 32 -13.52 -1.19 -11.88
CA SER A 32 -12.93 -1.16 -10.54
C SER A 32 -13.97 -1.26 -9.44
N LEU A 33 -15.08 -0.51 -9.55
CA LEU A 33 -16.18 -0.62 -8.59
C LEU A 33 -16.82 -2.02 -8.56
N ARG A 34 -16.89 -2.71 -9.70
CA ARG A 34 -17.43 -4.08 -9.73
C ARG A 34 -16.48 -5.08 -9.06
N GLU A 35 -15.19 -4.89 -9.23
CA GLU A 35 -14.17 -5.71 -8.54
C GLU A 35 -14.18 -5.47 -7.03
N GLU A 36 -14.35 -4.22 -6.58
CA GLU A 36 -14.47 -3.87 -5.17
C GLU A 36 -15.73 -4.43 -4.49
N ILE A 37 -16.78 -4.73 -5.25
CA ILE A 37 -18.07 -5.25 -4.70
C ILE A 37 -18.07 -6.80 -4.67
N ASP A 38 -17.12 -7.48 -5.31
CA ASP A 38 -17.08 -8.95 -5.38
C ASP A 38 -16.30 -9.55 -4.20
N PHE A 39 -17.00 -9.93 -3.14
CA PHE A 39 -16.40 -10.59 -1.97
C PHE A 39 -15.69 -11.92 -2.28
N GLN A 40 -15.87 -12.52 -3.44
CA GLN A 40 -15.05 -13.68 -3.84
C GLN A 40 -13.60 -13.29 -4.13
N ILE A 41 -13.36 -12.05 -4.58
CA ILE A 41 -12.00 -11.52 -4.76
C ILE A 41 -11.34 -11.37 -3.39
N GLU A 42 -12.04 -10.74 -2.45
CA GLU A 42 -11.56 -10.55 -1.08
C GLU A 42 -11.29 -11.90 -0.40
N ALA A 43 -12.20 -12.86 -0.50
CA ALA A 43 -12.02 -14.21 0.03
C ALA A 43 -10.75 -14.89 -0.50
N ARG A 44 -10.50 -14.80 -1.81
CA ARG A 44 -9.28 -15.33 -2.44
C ARG A 44 -8.02 -14.63 -1.96
N ASN A 45 -8.05 -13.31 -1.86
CA ASN A 45 -6.94 -12.51 -1.35
C ASN A 45 -6.62 -12.88 0.11
N MET A 46 -7.64 -12.97 0.98
CA MET A 46 -7.47 -13.40 2.38
C MET A 46 -6.79 -14.77 2.48
N MET A 47 -7.23 -15.75 1.70
CA MET A 47 -6.62 -17.07 1.68
C MET A 47 -5.17 -17.04 1.18
N GLN A 48 -4.89 -16.27 0.14
CA GLN A 48 -3.55 -16.13 -0.42
C GLN A 48 -2.59 -15.52 0.61
N VAL A 49 -2.99 -14.40 1.23
CA VAL A 49 -2.17 -13.72 2.25
C VAL A 49 -2.02 -14.60 3.49
N THR A 50 -3.07 -15.30 3.93
CA THR A 50 -2.99 -16.25 5.05
C THR A 50 -1.95 -17.34 4.79
N ASN A 51 -1.94 -17.94 3.59
CA ASN A 51 -0.98 -18.98 3.24
C ASN A 51 0.46 -18.45 3.21
N MET A 52 0.65 -17.25 2.73
CA MET A 52 1.93 -16.57 2.72
C MET A 52 2.41 -16.25 4.13
N MET A 53 1.54 -15.68 4.98
CA MET A 53 1.87 -15.30 6.36
C MET A 53 2.20 -16.49 7.28
N ARG A 54 1.90 -17.74 6.89
CA ARG A 54 2.35 -18.93 7.63
C ARG A 54 3.87 -19.06 7.67
N LYS A 55 4.57 -18.51 6.67
CA LYS A 55 6.03 -18.59 6.52
C LYS A 55 6.75 -17.39 7.14
N THR A 56 6.02 -16.36 7.55
CA THR A 56 6.60 -15.15 8.14
C THR A 56 6.99 -15.36 9.60
N VAL A 57 7.96 -14.59 10.06
CA VAL A 57 8.43 -14.60 11.44
C VAL A 57 7.36 -14.02 12.35
N LEU A 58 6.80 -12.88 11.95
CA LEU A 58 5.77 -12.21 12.72
C LEU A 58 4.39 -12.84 12.45
N LYS A 59 3.71 -13.22 13.52
CA LYS A 59 2.38 -13.81 13.42
C LYS A 59 1.32 -12.74 13.46
N VAL A 60 0.68 -12.55 12.31
CA VAL A 60 -0.49 -11.69 12.14
C VAL A 60 -1.70 -12.58 11.88
N ASN A 61 -2.80 -12.26 12.53
CA ASN A 61 -4.04 -12.97 12.31
C ASN A 61 -4.79 -12.43 11.08
N ILE A 62 -5.35 -13.33 10.31
CA ILE A 62 -6.29 -13.04 9.23
C ILE A 62 -7.49 -13.96 9.46
N PRO A 63 -8.71 -13.45 9.54
CA PRO A 63 -9.89 -14.27 9.79
C PRO A 63 -10.02 -15.39 8.77
N ARG A 64 -10.36 -16.57 9.22
CA ARG A 64 -10.64 -17.69 8.31
C ARG A 64 -11.93 -17.41 7.56
N VAL A 65 -11.88 -17.57 6.24
CA VAL A 65 -13.05 -17.45 5.36
C VAL A 65 -13.75 -18.79 5.22
N TYR A 66 -15.07 -18.79 5.27
CA TYR A 66 -15.95 -19.94 5.06
C TYR A 66 -16.54 -19.87 3.64
N LEU A 67 -15.83 -20.46 2.65
CA LEU A 67 -16.19 -20.39 1.24
C LEU A 67 -17.58 -20.97 0.95
N ASP A 68 -17.97 -22.03 1.63
CA ASP A 68 -19.28 -22.69 1.45
C ASP A 68 -20.48 -21.77 1.81
N TYR A 69 -20.21 -20.73 2.59
CA TYR A 69 -21.21 -19.74 3.02
C TYR A 69 -20.97 -18.37 2.40
N SER A 70 -19.95 -18.21 1.56
CA SER A 70 -19.57 -16.94 0.93
C SER A 70 -19.89 -16.95 -0.56
N ASN A 71 -20.22 -15.78 -1.09
CA ASN A 71 -20.44 -15.58 -2.53
C ASN A 71 -20.06 -14.14 -2.92
N ALA A 72 -20.35 -13.70 -4.15
CA ALA A 72 -20.02 -12.36 -4.60
C ALA A 72 -20.61 -11.23 -3.73
N ASN A 73 -21.71 -11.46 -3.03
CA ASN A 73 -22.43 -10.45 -2.25
C ASN A 73 -22.30 -10.62 -0.74
N ILE A 74 -21.75 -11.73 -0.28
CA ILE A 74 -21.63 -12.08 1.15
C ILE A 74 -20.28 -12.73 1.41
N LEU A 75 -19.54 -12.20 2.38
CA LEU A 75 -18.32 -12.78 2.92
C LEU A 75 -18.59 -13.26 4.34
N VAL A 76 -18.44 -14.57 4.58
CA VAL A 76 -18.56 -15.19 5.90
C VAL A 76 -17.18 -15.57 6.41
N MET A 77 -16.80 -15.03 7.56
CA MET A 77 -15.48 -15.24 8.16
C MET A 77 -15.55 -15.32 9.69
N ASP A 78 -14.46 -15.71 10.33
CA ASP A 78 -14.35 -15.71 11.78
C ASP A 78 -14.64 -14.32 12.38
N TYR A 79 -15.36 -14.31 13.49
CA TYR A 79 -15.53 -13.07 14.26
C TYR A 79 -14.26 -12.72 15.03
N ILE A 80 -13.85 -11.47 14.97
CA ILE A 80 -12.68 -10.96 15.68
C ILE A 80 -13.11 -10.20 16.94
N ASP A 81 -12.75 -10.73 18.09
CA ASP A 81 -12.92 -10.05 19.38
C ASP A 81 -11.81 -9.01 19.57
N GLY A 82 -12.00 -7.85 18.99
CA GLY A 82 -11.02 -6.77 18.99
C GLY A 82 -11.60 -5.43 18.60
N LYS A 83 -10.75 -4.44 18.49
CA LYS A 83 -11.09 -3.10 18.00
C LYS A 83 -10.09 -2.67 16.94
N SER A 84 -10.56 -1.93 15.94
CA SER A 84 -9.66 -1.26 15.01
C SER A 84 -8.77 -0.27 15.75
N VAL A 85 -7.52 -0.11 15.32
CA VAL A 85 -6.56 0.80 16.00
C VAL A 85 -7.06 2.23 16.06
N ALA A 86 -7.96 2.64 15.16
CA ALA A 86 -8.64 3.93 15.22
C ALA A 86 -9.47 4.11 16.51
N ASN A 87 -9.93 3.01 17.13
CA ASN A 87 -10.84 3.01 18.28
C ASN A 87 -10.34 2.14 19.44
N ALA A 88 -9.06 1.79 19.48
CA ALA A 88 -8.51 0.79 20.39
C ALA A 88 -7.86 1.37 21.66
N SER A 89 -7.88 2.68 21.92
CA SER A 89 -7.22 3.28 23.08
C SER A 89 -7.56 2.57 24.40
N ALA A 90 -8.85 2.30 24.62
CA ALA A 90 -9.30 1.60 25.83
C ALA A 90 -8.83 0.11 25.87
N VAL A 91 -8.59 -0.53 24.72
CA VAL A 91 -8.07 -1.91 24.65
C VAL A 91 -6.61 -1.94 25.08
N PHE A 92 -5.79 -1.03 24.54
CA PHE A 92 -4.39 -0.89 24.92
C PHE A 92 -4.23 -0.68 26.43
N GLU A 93 -5.01 0.23 27.00
CA GLU A 93 -4.97 0.52 28.44
C GLU A 93 -5.47 -0.65 29.30
N LYS A 94 -6.66 -1.18 28.95
CA LYS A 94 -7.30 -2.24 29.73
C LYS A 94 -6.48 -3.51 29.82
N PHE A 95 -5.78 -3.86 28.74
CA PHE A 95 -5.01 -5.11 28.64
C PHE A 95 -3.51 -4.89 28.76
N ASN A 96 -3.07 -3.67 29.07
CA ASN A 96 -1.67 -3.26 29.21
C ASN A 96 -0.81 -3.68 28.02
N ILE A 97 -1.32 -3.40 26.80
CA ILE A 97 -0.62 -3.68 25.55
C ILE A 97 0.27 -2.48 25.24
N ASP A 98 1.57 -2.73 25.04
CA ASP A 98 2.51 -1.68 24.65
C ASP A 98 2.22 -1.21 23.23
N ARG A 99 1.84 0.08 23.11
CA ARG A 99 1.48 0.71 21.81
C ARG A 99 2.68 0.79 20.88
N HIS A 100 3.87 1.08 21.42
CA HIS A 100 5.07 1.21 20.63
C HIS A 100 5.50 -0.13 20.05
N GLU A 101 5.50 -1.19 20.86
CA GLU A 101 5.77 -2.55 20.41
C GLU A 101 4.72 -3.00 19.38
N PHE A 102 3.45 -2.71 19.62
CA PHE A 102 2.38 -3.03 18.68
C PHE A 102 2.59 -2.33 17.34
N ALA A 103 2.89 -1.01 17.33
CA ALA A 103 3.18 -0.25 16.12
C ALA A 103 4.40 -0.78 15.36
N GLN A 104 5.48 -1.13 16.07
CA GLN A 104 6.66 -1.77 15.46
C GLN A 104 6.29 -3.11 14.80
N ASN A 105 5.48 -3.92 15.45
CA ASN A 105 5.05 -5.20 14.91
C ASN A 105 4.16 -5.01 13.67
N VAL A 106 3.29 -4.00 13.63
CA VAL A 106 2.50 -3.65 12.44
C VAL A 106 3.42 -3.26 11.28
N LEU A 107 4.42 -2.41 11.54
CA LEU A 107 5.42 -2.01 10.53
C LEU A 107 6.20 -3.23 10.01
N TYR A 108 6.72 -4.07 10.89
CA TYR A 108 7.48 -5.26 10.50
C TYR A 108 6.64 -6.25 9.70
N ALA A 109 5.37 -6.45 10.08
CA ALA A 109 4.45 -7.31 9.34
C ALA A 109 4.24 -6.81 7.91
N PHE A 110 4.08 -5.50 7.72
CA PHE A 110 3.95 -4.91 6.40
C PHE A 110 5.24 -5.03 5.58
N LEU A 111 6.39 -4.72 6.18
CA LEU A 111 7.69 -4.83 5.50
C LEU A 111 7.97 -6.29 5.08
N GLU A 112 7.66 -7.27 5.92
CA GLU A 112 7.82 -8.69 5.60
C GLU A 112 6.90 -9.11 4.43
N GLN A 113 5.66 -8.61 4.40
CA GLN A 113 4.74 -8.82 3.29
C GLN A 113 5.29 -8.22 1.99
N ALA A 114 5.69 -6.96 1.99
CA ALA A 114 6.11 -6.24 0.78
C ALA A 114 7.50 -6.66 0.29
N LEU A 115 8.50 -6.76 1.20
CA LEU A 115 9.90 -6.94 0.82
C LEU A 115 10.33 -8.40 0.70
N VAL A 116 9.68 -9.31 1.42
CA VAL A 116 10.06 -10.74 1.44
C VAL A 116 9.09 -11.56 0.60
N SER A 117 7.80 -11.39 0.84
CA SER A 117 6.77 -12.20 0.18
C SER A 117 6.30 -11.60 -1.16
N GLY A 118 6.46 -10.30 -1.35
CA GLY A 118 6.00 -9.58 -2.53
C GLY A 118 4.48 -9.45 -2.63
N ILE A 119 3.74 -9.88 -1.60
CA ILE A 119 2.28 -9.76 -1.53
C ILE A 119 1.95 -9.03 -0.24
N PHE A 120 1.27 -7.90 -0.32
CA PHE A 120 1.02 -7.03 0.82
C PHE A 120 -0.38 -6.43 0.82
N HIS A 121 -0.85 -6.09 2.01
CA HIS A 121 -2.08 -5.34 2.18
C HIS A 121 -1.94 -3.94 1.56
N ALA A 122 -2.77 -3.63 0.56
CA ALA A 122 -2.61 -2.37 -0.19
C ALA A 122 -3.28 -1.17 0.46
N ASP A 123 -4.10 -1.38 1.49
CA ASP A 123 -4.79 -0.31 2.22
C ASP A 123 -4.71 -0.50 3.75
N PRO A 124 -3.51 -0.33 4.37
CA PRO A 124 -3.30 -0.52 5.80
C PRO A 124 -3.77 0.70 6.63
N HIS A 125 -4.99 1.18 6.36
CA HIS A 125 -5.55 2.29 7.14
C HIS A 125 -6.02 1.83 8.53
N PRO A 126 -6.22 2.75 9.50
CA PRO A 126 -6.49 2.40 10.89
C PRO A 126 -7.77 1.58 11.10
N GLY A 127 -8.71 1.62 10.17
CA GLY A 127 -9.94 0.82 10.20
C GLY A 127 -9.73 -0.66 9.90
N ASN A 128 -8.65 -1.00 9.16
CA ASN A 128 -8.36 -2.36 8.68
C ASN A 128 -7.36 -3.12 9.56
N ILE A 129 -6.73 -2.44 10.52
CA ILE A 129 -5.80 -3.04 11.49
C ILE A 129 -6.49 -3.10 12.85
N TYR A 130 -6.63 -4.31 13.37
CA TYR A 130 -7.29 -4.58 14.64
C TYR A 130 -6.28 -5.04 15.69
N VAL A 131 -6.52 -4.63 16.93
CA VAL A 131 -5.89 -5.22 18.12
C VAL A 131 -6.90 -6.14 18.81
N GLU A 132 -6.53 -7.41 18.95
CA GLU A 132 -7.39 -8.38 19.64
C GLU A 132 -7.39 -8.14 21.15
N ASN A 133 -8.58 -8.25 21.74
CA ASN A 133 -8.74 -8.16 23.17
C ASN A 133 -7.89 -9.25 23.87
N ARG A 134 -7.30 -8.91 25.02
CA ARG A 134 -6.47 -9.79 25.87
C ARG A 134 -5.14 -10.28 25.30
N LYS A 135 -5.04 -10.51 23.97
CA LYS A 135 -3.83 -11.07 23.35
C LYS A 135 -2.90 -10.01 22.78
N GLY A 136 -3.44 -8.81 22.48
CA GLY A 136 -2.69 -7.78 21.78
C GLY A 136 -2.23 -8.21 20.37
N MET A 137 -2.85 -9.25 19.80
CA MET A 137 -2.49 -9.78 18.49
C MET A 137 -2.99 -8.84 17.40
N ILE A 138 -2.15 -8.62 16.38
CA ILE A 138 -2.51 -7.88 15.19
C ILE A 138 -3.42 -8.74 14.33
N THR A 139 -4.57 -8.20 13.94
CA THR A 139 -5.48 -8.82 12.97
C THR A 139 -5.69 -7.84 11.82
N LEU A 140 -5.52 -8.33 10.59
CA LEU A 140 -5.78 -7.57 9.38
C LEU A 140 -7.14 -7.96 8.80
N LEU A 141 -7.90 -6.94 8.42
CA LEU A 141 -9.21 -7.06 7.78
C LEU A 141 -9.22 -6.30 6.45
N ASP A 142 -10.24 -6.56 5.64
CA ASP A 142 -10.48 -5.91 4.35
C ASP A 142 -9.33 -6.14 3.35
N PHE A 143 -9.37 -7.30 2.70
CA PHE A 143 -8.43 -7.67 1.64
C PHE A 143 -9.01 -7.42 0.23
N GLY A 144 -9.92 -6.47 0.08
CA GLY A 144 -10.42 -6.01 -1.21
C GLY A 144 -9.28 -5.53 -2.12
N ALA A 145 -8.25 -4.91 -1.53
CA ALA A 145 -7.05 -4.48 -2.24
C ALA A 145 -5.79 -5.19 -1.70
N VAL A 146 -5.11 -5.95 -2.57
CA VAL A 146 -3.82 -6.61 -2.30
C VAL A 146 -2.81 -6.22 -3.37
N GLY A 147 -1.68 -5.68 -2.93
CA GLY A 147 -0.57 -5.33 -3.81
C GLY A 147 0.35 -6.53 -4.09
N ARG A 148 0.98 -6.52 -5.27
CA ARG A 148 1.95 -7.55 -5.68
C ARG A 148 3.18 -6.90 -6.29
N LEU A 149 4.35 -7.19 -5.73
CA LEU A 149 5.65 -6.75 -6.23
C LEU A 149 6.40 -7.92 -6.82
N ALA A 150 6.92 -7.77 -8.03
CA ALA A 150 7.88 -8.70 -8.62
C ALA A 150 9.20 -8.66 -7.82
N GLU A 151 10.03 -9.71 -7.90
CA GLU A 151 11.31 -9.79 -7.17
C GLU A 151 12.22 -8.57 -7.43
N ARG A 152 12.29 -8.11 -8.69
CA ARG A 152 13.03 -6.88 -9.05
C ARG A 152 12.52 -5.66 -8.29
N GLN A 153 11.21 -5.52 -8.14
CA GLN A 153 10.59 -4.39 -7.44
C GLN A 153 10.77 -4.48 -5.92
N GLN A 154 10.73 -5.71 -5.37
CA GLN A 154 11.07 -5.95 -3.97
C GLN A 154 12.50 -5.53 -3.67
N GLU A 155 13.44 -5.90 -4.54
CA GLU A 155 14.85 -5.49 -4.41
C GLU A 155 15.00 -3.98 -4.53
N GLY A 156 14.34 -3.35 -5.51
CA GLY A 156 14.29 -1.90 -5.65
C GLY A 156 13.78 -1.19 -4.40
N LEU A 157 12.70 -1.71 -3.79
CA LEU A 157 12.15 -1.13 -2.56
C LEU A 157 13.09 -1.32 -1.35
N LYS A 158 13.80 -2.46 -1.25
CA LYS A 158 14.83 -2.67 -0.22
C LYS A 158 15.97 -1.67 -0.37
N LEU A 159 16.54 -1.55 -1.57
CA LEU A 159 17.61 -0.58 -1.85
C LEU A 159 17.16 0.86 -1.58
N PHE A 160 15.93 1.19 -1.95
CA PHE A 160 15.33 2.49 -1.67
C PHE A 160 15.32 2.80 -0.16
N LEU A 161 14.83 1.87 0.67
CA LEU A 161 14.80 2.04 2.13
C LEU A 161 16.20 2.09 2.75
N VAL A 162 17.12 1.23 2.28
CA VAL A 162 18.52 1.23 2.73
C VAL A 162 19.21 2.53 2.34
N GLY A 163 19.01 3.01 1.10
CA GLY A 163 19.59 4.26 0.61
C GLY A 163 19.14 5.47 1.44
N ILE A 164 17.87 5.54 1.82
CA ILE A 164 17.37 6.56 2.73
C ILE A 164 18.02 6.44 4.11
N HIS A 165 18.00 5.25 4.70
CA HIS A 165 18.54 5.02 6.04
C HIS A 165 20.02 5.34 6.14
N GLN A 166 20.80 4.99 5.12
CA GLN A 166 22.25 5.24 5.07
C GLN A 166 22.63 6.62 4.51
N ASN A 167 21.63 7.42 4.11
CA ASN A 167 21.82 8.69 3.40
C ASN A 167 22.76 8.54 2.18
N ASN A 168 22.59 7.43 1.44
CA ASN A 168 23.44 7.06 0.31
C ASN A 168 22.72 7.25 -1.02
N VAL A 169 23.16 8.27 -1.77
CA VAL A 169 22.59 8.64 -3.08
C VAL A 169 22.64 7.47 -4.06
N GLY A 170 23.80 6.80 -4.18
CA GLY A 170 24.01 5.73 -5.16
C GLY A 170 23.06 4.55 -4.94
N ILE A 171 22.94 4.09 -3.70
CA ILE A 171 22.01 3.00 -3.33
C ILE A 171 20.55 3.42 -3.58
N LEU A 172 20.21 4.67 -3.25
CA LEU A 172 18.84 5.18 -3.45
C LEU A 172 18.49 5.24 -4.94
N VAL A 173 19.42 5.69 -5.79
CA VAL A 173 19.24 5.74 -7.24
C VAL A 173 19.14 4.32 -7.82
N ASP A 174 19.97 3.37 -7.36
CA ASP A 174 19.84 1.96 -7.74
C ASP A 174 18.44 1.43 -7.42
N GLY A 175 17.93 1.74 -6.23
CA GLY A 175 16.57 1.41 -5.84
C GLY A 175 15.52 2.01 -6.79
N ILE A 176 15.59 3.32 -7.05
CA ILE A 176 14.65 4.03 -7.95
C ILE A 176 14.67 3.40 -9.36
N THR A 177 15.86 3.09 -9.88
CA THR A 177 16.03 2.47 -11.21
C THR A 177 15.30 1.13 -11.35
N LEU A 178 15.22 0.35 -10.27
CA LEU A 178 14.48 -0.91 -10.24
C LEU A 178 12.97 -0.73 -10.08
N LEU A 179 12.52 0.44 -9.63
CA LEU A 179 11.12 0.74 -9.34
C LEU A 179 10.39 1.44 -10.49
N VAL A 180 11.11 1.84 -11.55
CA VAL A 180 10.55 2.54 -12.72
C VAL A 180 10.66 1.70 -13.99
N GLU A 181 9.75 1.97 -14.96
CA GLU A 181 9.66 1.19 -16.21
C GLU A 181 10.73 1.58 -17.22
N ASN A 182 11.12 2.87 -17.26
CA ASN A 182 11.91 3.48 -18.31
C ASN A 182 13.20 4.13 -17.78
N ALA A 183 13.90 3.45 -16.87
CA ALA A 183 15.13 3.96 -16.25
C ALA A 183 16.24 4.28 -17.27
N ASP A 184 16.31 3.52 -18.37
CA ASP A 184 17.35 3.64 -19.41
C ASP A 184 17.19 4.92 -20.26
N GLU A 185 16.07 5.63 -20.15
CA GLU A 185 15.79 6.86 -20.88
C GLU A 185 16.46 8.11 -20.26
N VAL A 186 17.02 7.97 -19.04
CA VAL A 186 17.58 9.09 -18.28
C VAL A 186 19.01 8.79 -17.84
N GLU A 187 19.90 9.77 -18.04
CA GLU A 187 21.27 9.67 -17.55
C GLU A 187 21.31 9.58 -16.01
N ARG A 188 21.99 8.58 -15.51
CA ARG A 188 22.09 8.27 -14.07
C ARG A 188 22.54 9.48 -13.24
N GLU A 189 23.55 10.20 -13.72
CA GLU A 189 24.15 11.37 -13.03
C GLU A 189 23.11 12.46 -12.76
N ARG A 190 22.14 12.62 -13.65
CA ARG A 190 21.06 13.60 -13.46
C ARG A 190 20.12 13.20 -12.33
N ILE A 191 19.79 11.90 -12.24
CA ILE A 191 18.97 11.38 -11.16
C ILE A 191 19.74 11.52 -9.83
N GLU A 192 21.02 11.18 -9.80
CA GLU A 192 21.89 11.31 -8.62
C GLU A 192 21.96 12.76 -8.10
N GLN A 193 22.06 13.74 -8.98
CA GLN A 193 22.05 15.16 -8.59
C GLN A 193 20.71 15.56 -7.94
N ALA A 194 19.59 15.16 -8.52
CA ALA A 194 18.26 15.47 -7.96
C ALA A 194 18.02 14.77 -6.62
N VAL A 195 18.38 13.50 -6.50
CA VAL A 195 18.28 12.72 -5.26
C VAL A 195 19.17 13.32 -4.17
N SER A 196 20.41 13.75 -4.53
CA SER A 196 21.31 14.41 -3.59
C SER A 196 20.70 15.68 -2.98
N GLN A 197 20.01 16.50 -3.78
CA GLN A 197 19.32 17.69 -3.30
C GLN A 197 18.20 17.36 -2.32
N VAL A 198 17.44 16.28 -2.58
CA VAL A 198 16.39 15.82 -1.67
C VAL A 198 16.98 15.31 -0.37
N LEU A 199 18.02 14.45 -0.42
CA LEU A 199 18.68 13.92 0.77
C LEU A 199 19.31 15.02 1.61
N LEU A 200 19.91 16.05 0.99
CA LEU A 200 20.44 17.21 1.72
C LEU A 200 19.32 17.94 2.50
N LYS A 201 18.18 18.20 1.87
CA LYS A 201 17.04 18.84 2.56
C LYS A 201 16.57 18.02 3.77
N ILE A 202 16.53 16.69 3.61
CA ILE A 202 16.12 15.76 4.65
C ILE A 202 17.11 15.73 5.81
N SER A 203 18.41 15.76 5.53
CA SER A 203 19.47 15.70 6.56
C SER A 203 19.49 16.88 7.51
N TYR A 204 18.86 18.00 7.17
CA TYR A 204 18.75 19.19 8.03
C TYR A 204 17.50 19.21 8.93
N VAL A 205 16.61 18.21 8.82
CA VAL A 205 15.37 18.13 9.57
C VAL A 205 15.40 16.89 10.46
N ASP A 206 15.25 17.05 11.77
CA ASP A 206 15.31 15.96 12.76
C ASP A 206 14.29 14.83 12.49
N ARG A 207 13.18 15.15 11.82
CA ARG A 207 12.18 14.19 11.35
C ARG A 207 11.54 14.70 10.06
N VAL A 208 11.84 14.06 8.94
CA VAL A 208 11.09 14.29 7.70
C VAL A 208 9.85 13.43 7.72
N PRO A 209 8.66 14.00 7.50
CA PRO A 209 7.46 13.20 7.31
C PRO A 209 7.64 12.23 6.13
N THR A 210 7.21 10.98 6.31
CA THR A 210 7.34 9.92 5.29
C THR A 210 6.66 10.31 3.97
N ASP A 211 5.54 11.02 4.06
CA ASP A 211 4.81 11.55 2.93
C ASP A 211 5.62 12.59 2.13
N GLU A 212 6.28 13.55 2.80
CA GLU A 212 7.15 14.54 2.13
C GLU A 212 8.30 13.88 1.38
N LEU A 213 8.92 12.85 1.97
CA LEU A 213 9.95 12.08 1.31
C LEU A 213 9.43 11.39 0.05
N ILE A 214 8.33 10.67 0.18
CA ILE A 214 7.70 9.95 -0.93
C ILE A 214 7.26 10.93 -2.02
N TYR A 215 6.65 12.06 -1.67
CA TYR A 215 6.29 13.11 -2.64
C TYR A 215 7.52 13.69 -3.35
N SER A 216 8.63 13.89 -2.64
CA SER A 216 9.87 14.38 -3.26
C SER A 216 10.42 13.40 -4.30
N ILE A 217 10.34 12.10 -4.04
CA ILE A 217 10.74 11.07 -5.00
C ILE A 217 9.76 10.98 -6.17
N PHE A 218 8.45 11.07 -5.94
CA PHE A 218 7.46 11.18 -7.02
C PHE A 218 7.73 12.38 -7.92
N TRP A 219 8.12 13.51 -7.33
CA TRP A 219 8.48 14.71 -8.09
C TRP A 219 9.72 14.46 -8.98
N ILE A 220 10.79 13.84 -8.44
CA ILE A 220 11.98 13.47 -9.22
C ILE A 220 11.59 12.56 -10.39
N VAL A 221 10.86 11.48 -10.11
CA VAL A 221 10.46 10.52 -11.13
C VAL A 221 9.66 11.21 -12.24
N ARG A 222 8.74 12.11 -11.89
CA ARG A 222 7.95 12.90 -12.85
C ARG A 222 8.79 13.92 -13.62
N GLU A 223 9.69 14.65 -12.95
CA GLU A 223 10.55 15.69 -13.56
C GLU A 223 11.44 15.10 -14.65
N PHE A 224 11.93 13.88 -14.46
CA PHE A 224 12.73 13.19 -15.45
C PHE A 224 11.92 12.34 -16.44
N GLY A 225 10.59 12.45 -16.45
CA GLY A 225 9.72 11.66 -17.33
C GLY A 225 9.73 10.16 -17.04
N LEU A 226 10.26 9.75 -15.89
CA LEU A 226 10.23 8.37 -15.43
C LEU A 226 8.82 7.97 -15.00
N ARG A 227 8.55 6.67 -15.02
CA ARG A 227 7.24 6.10 -14.63
C ARG A 227 7.42 4.94 -13.69
N PHE A 228 6.85 5.04 -12.51
CA PHE A 228 6.77 3.89 -11.62
C PHE A 228 5.94 2.76 -12.22
N TYR A 229 6.33 1.53 -11.98
CA TYR A 229 5.42 0.41 -12.17
C TYR A 229 4.12 0.62 -11.38
N PRO A 230 2.94 0.28 -11.92
CA PRO A 230 1.67 0.43 -11.18
C PRO A 230 1.66 -0.23 -9.81
N SER A 231 2.25 -1.42 -9.69
CA SER A 231 2.41 -2.14 -8.42
C SER A 231 3.26 -1.39 -7.39
N VAL A 232 4.30 -0.67 -7.84
CA VAL A 232 5.15 0.17 -7.00
C VAL A 232 4.37 1.39 -6.50
N SER A 233 3.58 2.02 -7.36
CA SER A 233 2.71 3.13 -6.96
C SER A 233 1.72 2.71 -5.87
N VAL A 234 1.17 1.49 -5.95
CA VAL A 234 0.31 0.91 -4.91
C VAL A 234 1.11 0.72 -3.61
N ALA A 235 2.34 0.19 -3.68
CA ALA A 235 3.18 -0.02 -2.49
C ALA A 235 3.55 1.29 -1.80
N LEU A 236 3.94 2.32 -2.55
CA LEU A 236 4.29 3.63 -2.00
C LEU A 236 3.08 4.30 -1.34
N ARG A 237 1.90 4.19 -1.93
CA ARG A 237 0.65 4.68 -1.31
C ARG A 237 0.34 3.92 -0.02
N ALA A 238 0.49 2.60 -0.01
CA ALA A 238 0.29 1.79 1.19
C ALA A 238 1.27 2.19 2.32
N ILE A 239 2.53 2.51 2.00
CA ILE A 239 3.53 3.00 2.98
C ILE A 239 3.08 4.34 3.59
N VAL A 240 2.57 5.28 2.79
CA VAL A 240 2.05 6.56 3.32
C VAL A 240 0.84 6.33 4.22
N THR A 241 -0.10 5.47 3.82
CA THR A 241 -1.26 5.13 4.64
C THR A 241 -0.85 4.47 5.95
N LEU A 242 0.13 3.56 5.89
CA LEU A 242 0.68 2.89 7.06
C LEU A 242 1.35 3.87 8.03
N ASP A 243 2.17 4.81 7.54
CA ASP A 243 2.78 5.84 8.39
C ASP A 243 1.72 6.64 9.14
N GLY A 244 0.65 7.06 8.45
CA GLY A 244 -0.49 7.71 9.10
C GLY A 244 -1.16 6.83 10.17
N THR A 245 -1.25 5.53 9.92
CA THR A 245 -1.81 4.56 10.88
C THR A 245 -0.91 4.39 12.11
N LEU A 246 0.40 4.27 11.91
CA LEU A 246 1.37 4.12 13.01
C LEU A 246 1.41 5.34 13.93
N ARG A 247 1.12 6.53 13.42
CA ARG A 247 1.02 7.76 14.23
C ARG A 247 -0.23 7.82 15.12
N ILE A 248 -1.27 7.04 14.78
CA ILE A 248 -2.51 6.95 15.57
C ILE A 248 -2.38 5.94 16.71
N ILE A 249 -1.58 4.90 16.54
CA ILE A 249 -1.31 3.88 17.55
C ILE A 249 -0.46 4.47 18.69
#